data_369750c72832f1c724018031aa056ba6
#
_entry.id   369750c72832f1c724018031aa056ba6
#
_cell.length_a   1.000
_cell.length_b   1.000
_cell.length_c   1.000
_cell.angle_alpha   90.00
_cell.angle_beta   90.00
_cell.angle_gamma   90.00
#
_symmetry.space_group_name_H-M   'P 1'
#
loop_
_entity.id
_entity.type
_entity.pdbx_description
1 polymer ?
#
loop_
_entity_poly.entity_id
_entity_poly.type
_entity_poly.pdbx_seq_one_letter_code
_entity_poly.pdbx_strand_id
1 'polypeptide(L)' 'MDAPIGRSPADRKKMAVEPKNGKRAVTHYKVLSHLNHQFNHIECQLETGRTHQIRVHMASIRHPLLGDTTYGPK' A
#
# COMPACT_ATOMS: atom_id res chain seq x y z
N MET A 1 -7.26 -1.26 6.38
CA MET A 1 -6.41 -0.07 6.33
C MET A 1 -7.15 1.08 5.67
N ASP A 2 -7.30 2.15 6.36
CA ASP A 2 -8.05 3.31 5.91
C ASP A 2 -7.12 4.53 5.95
N ALA A 3 -6.54 4.86 4.80
CA ALA A 3 -5.60 5.96 4.71
C ALA A 3 -5.73 6.63 3.34
N PRO A 4 -5.94 7.95 3.29
CA PRO A 4 -6.14 8.65 2.02
C PRO A 4 -4.89 8.62 1.15
N ILE A 5 -5.10 8.45 -0.15
CA ILE A 5 -4.01 8.33 -1.12
C ILE A 5 -4.07 9.49 -2.11
N GLY A 6 -2.92 10.10 -2.35
CA GLY A 6 -2.75 11.16 -3.32
C GLY A 6 -1.36 11.09 -3.94
N ARG A 7 -1.05 12.07 -4.76
CA ARG A 7 0.28 12.16 -5.36
C ARG A 7 1.31 12.50 -4.28
N SER A 8 2.46 11.81 -4.33
CA SER A 8 3.54 12.09 -3.39
C SER A 8 4.06 13.51 -3.59
N PRO A 9 4.14 14.35 -2.53
CA PRO A 9 4.72 15.67 -2.66
C PRO A 9 6.23 15.64 -2.94
N ALA A 10 6.89 14.55 -2.57
CA ALA A 10 8.32 14.39 -2.82
C ALA A 10 8.62 13.90 -4.24
N ASP A 11 7.73 13.08 -4.81
CA ASP A 11 7.87 12.56 -6.16
C ASP A 11 6.49 12.39 -6.77
N ARG A 12 6.07 13.32 -7.62
CA ARG A 12 4.74 13.33 -8.21
C ARG A 12 4.43 12.17 -9.15
N LYS A 13 5.44 11.40 -9.52
CA LYS A 13 5.25 10.18 -10.31
C LYS A 13 4.78 9.02 -9.46
N LYS A 14 4.89 9.14 -8.13
CA LYS A 14 4.46 8.13 -7.18
C LYS A 14 3.21 8.59 -6.44
N MET A 15 2.51 7.62 -5.87
CA MET A 15 1.41 7.86 -4.95
C MET A 15 1.92 7.72 -3.52
N ALA A 16 1.20 8.28 -2.56
CA ALA A 16 1.55 8.20 -1.14
C ALA A 16 0.31 8.33 -0.28
N VAL A 17 0.43 7.96 0.99
CA VAL A 17 -0.57 8.33 1.98
C VAL A 17 -0.47 9.84 2.18
N GLU A 18 -1.55 10.56 1.86
CA GLU A 18 -1.56 12.01 1.87
C GLU A 18 -2.79 12.51 2.63
N PRO A 19 -2.65 12.78 3.95
CA PRO A 19 -3.80 13.12 4.79
C PRO A 19 -4.53 14.40 4.38
N LYS A 20 -3.83 15.38 3.80
CA LYS A 20 -4.43 16.67 3.47
C LYS A 20 -5.12 16.67 2.11
N ASN A 21 -4.48 16.12 1.10
CA ASN A 21 -4.93 16.24 -0.29
C ASN A 21 -5.26 14.89 -0.93
N GLY A 22 -5.13 13.81 -0.18
CA GLY A 22 -5.44 12.47 -0.67
C GLY A 22 -6.93 12.22 -0.74
N LYS A 23 -7.31 11.26 -1.56
CA LYS A 23 -8.70 10.79 -1.64
C LYS A 23 -8.85 9.55 -0.77
N ARG A 24 -10.05 9.40 -0.19
CA ARG A 24 -10.36 8.25 0.66
C ARG A 24 -9.96 6.96 -0.04
N ALA A 25 -9.24 6.12 0.67
CA ALA A 25 -8.80 4.81 0.18
C ALA A 25 -8.83 3.80 1.31
N VAL A 26 -9.55 2.71 1.12
CA VAL A 26 -9.71 1.68 2.14
C VAL A 26 -9.35 0.32 1.57
N THR A 27 -8.39 -0.33 2.21
CA THR A 27 -7.95 -1.69 1.90
C THR A 27 -8.16 -2.55 3.13
N HIS A 28 -8.93 -3.61 2.99
CA HIS A 28 -9.02 -4.66 4.01
C HIS A 28 -8.03 -5.75 3.64
N TYR A 29 -7.25 -6.21 4.61
CA TYR A 29 -6.33 -7.30 4.35
C TYR A 29 -6.38 -8.34 5.47
N LYS A 30 -6.05 -9.57 5.10
CA LYS A 30 -6.03 -10.69 6.02
C LYS A 30 -4.80 -11.53 5.71
N VAL A 31 -4.03 -11.86 6.73
CA VAL A 31 -2.89 -12.75 6.57
C VAL A 31 -3.41 -14.18 6.50
N LEU A 32 -3.17 -14.84 5.37
CA LEU A 32 -3.62 -16.21 5.14
C LEU A 32 -2.60 -17.24 5.61
N SER A 33 -1.32 -16.95 5.40
CA SER A 33 -0.25 -17.86 5.83
C SER A 33 1.08 -17.12 5.91
N HIS A 34 1.97 -17.65 6.74
CA HIS A 34 3.35 -17.20 6.81
C HIS A 34 4.19 -18.13 5.96
N LEU A 35 4.81 -17.59 4.89
CA LEU A 35 5.62 -18.40 3.97
C LEU A 35 7.00 -18.70 4.54
N ASN A 36 7.57 -17.73 5.27
CA ASN A 36 8.82 -17.87 6.01
C ASN A 36 8.93 -16.68 6.97
N HIS A 37 10.12 -16.44 7.53
CA HIS A 37 10.29 -15.32 8.48
C HIS A 37 10.17 -13.94 7.86
N GLN A 38 10.17 -13.84 6.53
CA GLN A 38 10.20 -12.55 5.83
C GLN A 38 8.93 -12.27 5.03
N PHE A 39 8.17 -13.29 4.66
CA PHE A 39 7.05 -13.12 3.73
C PHE A 39 5.77 -13.73 4.27
N ASN A 40 4.66 -13.08 3.94
CA ASN A 40 3.31 -13.56 4.27
C ASN A 40 2.47 -13.59 3.00
N HIS A 41 1.57 -14.54 2.93
CA HIS A 41 0.52 -14.58 1.93
C HIS A 41 -0.70 -13.87 2.50
N ILE A 42 -1.15 -12.79 1.83
CA ILE A 42 -2.30 -12.02 2.30
C ILE A 42 -3.40 -11.98 1.26
N GLU A 43 -4.62 -11.82 1.75
CA GLU A 43 -5.79 -11.54 0.92
C GLU A 43 -6.18 -10.09 1.12
N CYS A 44 -6.42 -9.37 0.02
CA CYS A 44 -6.85 -7.99 0.07
C CYS A 44 -8.23 -7.84 -0.53
N GLN A 45 -9.07 -7.02 0.13
CA GLN A 45 -10.37 -6.64 -0.38
C GLN A 45 -10.47 -5.12 -0.38
N LEU A 46 -10.78 -4.55 -1.53
CA LEU A 46 -10.80 -3.10 -1.71
C LEU A 46 -12.22 -2.56 -1.62
N GLU A 47 -12.41 -1.49 -0.85
CA GLU A 47 -13.62 -0.67 -0.90
C GLU A 47 -13.47 0.46 -1.91
N THR A 48 -12.23 0.82 -2.25
CA THR A 48 -11.90 1.87 -3.21
C THR A 48 -10.84 1.33 -4.16
N GLY A 49 -10.62 2.01 -5.28
CA GLY A 49 -9.65 1.58 -6.28
C GLY A 49 -8.70 2.70 -6.68
N ARG A 50 -8.01 3.32 -5.73
CA ARG A 50 -7.05 4.37 -6.04
C ARG A 50 -5.81 3.79 -6.73
N THR A 51 -5.12 4.63 -7.49
CA THR A 51 -3.90 4.23 -8.20
C THR A 51 -2.88 3.65 -7.24
N HIS A 52 -2.37 2.46 -7.54
CA HIS A 52 -1.39 1.74 -6.74
C HIS A 52 -1.81 1.53 -5.26
N GLN A 53 -3.11 1.49 -4.99
CA GLN A 53 -3.62 1.53 -3.61
C GLN A 53 -3.01 0.46 -2.70
N ILE A 54 -3.03 -0.81 -3.11
CA ILE A 54 -2.47 -1.89 -2.28
C ILE A 54 -0.97 -1.68 -2.07
N ARG A 55 -0.26 -1.31 -3.13
CA ARG A 55 1.18 -1.08 -3.07
C ARG A 55 1.52 0.05 -2.09
N VAL A 56 0.80 1.17 -2.17
CA VAL A 56 1.02 2.33 -1.30
C VAL A 56 0.66 2.01 0.14
N HIS A 57 -0.51 1.40 0.36
CA HIS A 57 -0.95 1.06 1.72
C HIS A 57 0.02 0.09 2.39
N MET A 58 0.41 -0.98 1.72
CA MET A 58 1.31 -1.97 2.32
C MET A 58 2.70 -1.37 2.58
N ALA A 59 3.21 -0.55 1.68
CA ALA A 59 4.49 0.12 1.91
C ALA A 59 4.42 1.10 3.09
N SER A 60 3.29 1.78 3.27
CA SER A 60 3.13 2.76 4.36
C SER A 60 3.18 2.13 5.75
N ILE A 61 2.85 0.86 5.87
CA ILE A 61 2.96 0.11 7.12
C ILE A 61 4.24 -0.73 7.17
N ARG A 62 5.19 -0.46 6.29
CA ARG A 62 6.50 -1.11 6.19
C ARG A 62 6.43 -2.59 5.80
N HIS A 63 5.42 -2.96 5.03
CA HIS A 63 5.27 -4.31 4.48
C HIS A 63 5.05 -4.25 2.98
N PRO A 64 6.03 -3.73 2.20
CA PRO A 64 5.87 -3.61 0.76
C PRO A 64 5.68 -4.97 0.10
N LEU A 65 5.06 -4.96 -1.08
CA LEU A 65 4.84 -6.19 -1.83
C LEU A 65 6.18 -6.74 -2.33
N LEU A 66 6.28 -8.05 -2.37
CA LEU A 66 7.47 -8.73 -2.87
C LEU A 66 7.71 -8.33 -4.33
N GLY A 67 8.92 -7.89 -4.61
CA GLY A 67 9.30 -7.46 -5.96
C GLY A 67 8.89 -6.04 -6.33
N ASP A 68 8.27 -5.29 -5.41
CA ASP A 68 7.88 -3.91 -5.68
C ASP A 68 9.08 -2.98 -5.57
N THR A 69 9.62 -2.57 -6.71
CA THR A 69 10.79 -1.70 -6.77
C THR A 69 10.47 -0.22 -6.67
N THR A 70 9.19 0.16 -6.80
CA THR A 70 8.75 1.55 -6.72
C THR A 70 8.51 1.98 -5.29
N TYR A 71 7.81 1.18 -4.52
CA TYR A 71 7.40 1.47 -3.14
C TYR A 71 8.13 0.61 -2.12
N GLY A 72 8.79 -0.45 -2.55
CA GLY A 72 9.55 -1.33 -1.69
C GLY A 72 10.98 -0.85 -1.46
N PRO A 73 11.72 -1.55 -0.62
CA PRO A 73 13.14 -1.25 -0.40
C PRO A 73 13.93 -1.49 -1.69
N LYS A 74 14.92 -0.66 -1.90
CA LYS A 74 15.83 -0.76 -3.04
C LYS A 74 17.03 -1.62 -2.70
#